data_28202379f7f9c53b3579984a3595bd89
#
_entry.id   28202379f7f9c53b3579984a3595bd89
#
_cell.length_a   1.000
_cell.length_b   1.000
_cell.length_c   1.000
_cell.angle_alpha   90.00
_cell.angle_beta   90.00
_cell.angle_gamma   90.00
#
_symmetry.space_group_name_H-M   'P 1'
#
loop_
_entity.id
_entity.type
_entity.pdbx_description
1 polymer ?
#
loop_
_entity_poly.entity_id
_entity_poly.type
_entity_poly.pdbx_seq_one_letter_code
_entity_poly.pdbx_strand_id
1 'polypeptide(L)' 'IATYDEATAQETAEIASMTQTAMRVLRSTSRCDGFNIGMNQGSVAGAGIAAHLHQHIVPRWAQDANFFPIIARTKAVPR' A
#
# COMPACT_ATOMS: atom_id res chain seq x y z
N ILE A 1 1.10 15.72 -1.81
CA ILE A 1 1.92 15.70 -0.60
C ILE A 1 2.93 14.56 -0.66
N ALA A 2 4.06 14.75 -0.02
CA ALA A 2 5.14 13.78 -0.07
C ALA A 2 5.10 12.80 1.10
N THR A 3 4.62 13.25 2.26
CA THR A 3 4.58 12.40 3.44
C THR A 3 3.21 12.48 4.10
N TYR A 4 2.84 11.41 4.75
CA TYR A 4 1.50 11.26 5.33
C TYR A 4 1.26 12.21 6.51
N ASP A 5 2.31 12.55 7.22
CA ASP A 5 2.19 13.50 8.35
C ASP A 5 1.87 14.92 7.88
N GLU A 6 2.04 15.21 6.59
CA GLU A 6 1.67 16.50 6.01
C GLU A 6 0.23 16.55 5.50
N ALA A 7 -0.46 15.42 5.50
CA ALA A 7 -1.83 15.36 4.99
C ALA A 7 -2.78 16.12 5.91
N THR A 8 -3.72 16.83 5.30
CA THR A 8 -4.78 17.49 6.06
C THR A 8 -5.78 16.46 6.59
N ALA A 9 -6.62 16.88 7.52
CA ALA A 9 -7.69 16.02 8.03
C ALA A 9 -8.63 15.58 6.89
N GLN A 10 -8.91 16.46 5.95
CA GLN A 10 -9.75 16.11 4.81
C GLN A 10 -9.06 15.09 3.91
N GLU A 11 -7.77 15.26 3.65
CA GLU A 11 -7.01 14.31 2.84
C GLU A 11 -6.94 12.95 3.49
N THR A 12 -6.71 12.89 4.80
CA THR A 12 -6.69 11.60 5.51
C THR A 12 -8.05 10.92 5.48
N ALA A 13 -9.13 11.68 5.59
CA ALA A 13 -10.48 11.13 5.49
C ALA A 13 -10.74 10.56 4.09
N GLU A 14 -10.28 11.24 3.04
CA GLU A 14 -10.42 10.76 1.67
C GLU A 14 -9.60 9.48 1.44
N ILE A 15 -8.38 9.44 1.94
CA ILE A 15 -7.53 8.25 1.85
C ILE A 15 -8.22 7.07 2.54
N ALA A 16 -8.76 7.29 3.74
CA ALA A 16 -9.45 6.24 4.48
C ALA A 16 -10.67 5.73 3.72
N SER A 17 -11.47 6.62 3.17
CA SER A 17 -12.67 6.26 2.41
C SER A 17 -12.31 5.47 1.16
N MET A 18 -11.31 5.92 0.41
CA MET A 18 -10.84 5.23 -0.79
C MET A 18 -10.28 3.85 -0.45
N THR A 19 -9.55 3.74 0.66
CA THR A 19 -9.02 2.46 1.12
C THR A 19 -10.13 1.47 1.41
N GLN A 20 -11.16 1.91 2.12
CA GLN A 20 -12.31 1.04 2.42
C GLN A 20 -13.01 0.59 1.14
N THR A 21 -13.19 1.50 0.18
CA THR A 21 -13.81 1.15 -1.10
C THR A 21 -12.96 0.14 -1.85
N ALA A 22 -11.65 0.39 -1.94
CA ALA A 22 -10.74 -0.53 -2.62
C ALA A 22 -10.76 -1.92 -1.98
N MET A 23 -10.78 -1.99 -0.66
CA MET A 23 -10.84 -3.26 0.05
C MET A 23 -12.13 -4.02 -0.27
N ARG A 24 -13.27 -3.31 -0.29
CA ARG A 24 -14.55 -3.96 -0.63
C ARG A 24 -14.53 -4.50 -2.06
N VAL A 25 -14.01 -3.72 -3.01
CA VAL A 25 -13.92 -4.15 -4.40
C VAL A 25 -12.98 -5.35 -4.53
N LEU A 26 -11.80 -5.27 -3.94
CA LEU A 26 -10.83 -6.36 -4.02
C LEU A 26 -11.35 -7.64 -3.35
N ARG A 27 -12.04 -7.50 -2.22
CA ARG A 27 -12.60 -8.66 -1.54
C ARG A 27 -13.68 -9.32 -2.41
N SER A 28 -14.50 -8.53 -3.05
CA SER A 28 -15.56 -9.03 -3.92
C SER A 28 -15.02 -9.70 -5.19
N THR A 29 -14.00 -9.10 -5.81
CA THR A 29 -13.48 -9.57 -7.09
C THR A 29 -12.45 -10.68 -6.95
N SER A 30 -11.63 -10.64 -5.92
CA SER A 30 -10.53 -11.61 -5.75
C SER A 30 -10.82 -12.66 -4.68
N ARG A 31 -11.85 -12.45 -3.86
CA ARG A 31 -12.20 -13.32 -2.74
C ARG A 31 -11.00 -13.56 -1.81
N CYS A 32 -10.23 -12.51 -1.60
CA CYS A 32 -9.07 -12.60 -0.74
C CYS A 32 -9.46 -12.77 0.73
N ASP A 33 -8.52 -13.28 1.51
CA ASP A 33 -8.72 -13.55 2.93
C ASP A 33 -8.23 -12.40 3.80
N GLY A 34 -7.37 -11.56 3.25
CA GLY A 34 -6.81 -10.43 4.01
C GLY A 34 -6.09 -9.46 3.10
N PHE A 35 -5.48 -8.46 3.71
CA PHE A 35 -4.75 -7.41 2.99
C PHE A 35 -3.49 -7.05 3.71
N ASN A 36 -2.48 -6.67 2.92
CA ASN A 36 -1.35 -5.90 3.43
C ASN A 36 -1.49 -4.49 2.88
N ILE A 37 -1.49 -3.51 3.78
CA ILE A 37 -1.71 -2.11 3.41
C ILE A 37 -0.54 -1.31 3.95
N GLY A 38 0.01 -0.43 3.15
CA GLY A 38 1.12 0.37 3.61
C GLY A 38 1.49 1.49 2.67
N MET A 39 2.41 2.32 3.14
CA MET A 39 2.96 3.44 2.40
C MET A 39 4.46 3.43 2.55
N ASN A 40 5.16 3.66 1.45
CA ASN A 40 6.60 3.85 1.49
C ASN A 40 6.86 5.35 1.38
N GLN A 41 7.59 5.91 2.33
CA GLN A 41 7.84 7.34 2.37
C GLN A 41 9.34 7.57 2.55
N GLY A 42 9.86 8.46 1.72
CA GLY A 42 11.29 8.73 1.67
C GLY A 42 12.04 7.67 0.85
N SER A 43 13.15 8.08 0.26
CA SER A 43 13.92 7.20 -0.64
C SER A 43 14.46 5.97 0.09
N VAL A 44 14.83 6.10 1.36
CA VAL A 44 15.35 4.97 2.15
C VAL A 44 14.28 3.90 2.41
N ALA A 45 13.01 4.28 2.34
CA ALA A 45 11.90 3.35 2.52
C ALA A 45 11.42 2.75 1.19
N GLY A 46 12.06 3.10 0.10
CA GLY A 46 11.71 2.57 -1.21
C GLY A 46 10.69 3.40 -1.98
N ALA A 47 10.45 4.65 -1.58
CA ALA A 47 9.58 5.53 -2.34
C ALA A 47 10.29 5.93 -3.63
N GLY A 48 9.74 5.53 -4.77
CA GLY A 48 10.35 5.79 -6.06
C GLY A 48 10.23 7.25 -6.50
N ILE A 49 9.12 7.89 -6.15
CA ILE A 49 8.86 9.29 -6.48
C ILE A 49 8.61 10.02 -5.17
N ALA A 50 9.57 10.84 -4.74
CA ALA A 50 9.51 11.48 -3.43
C ALA A 50 8.40 12.52 -3.30
N ALA A 51 7.95 13.09 -4.42
CA ALA A 51 6.97 14.17 -4.39
C ALA A 51 5.53 13.70 -4.21
N HIS A 52 5.28 12.40 -4.33
CA HIS A 52 3.92 11.86 -4.26
C HIS A 52 3.82 10.80 -3.20
N LEU A 53 2.77 10.89 -2.39
CA LEU A 53 2.44 9.86 -1.42
C LEU A 53 1.69 8.75 -2.12
N HIS A 54 2.18 7.52 -1.95
CA HIS A 54 1.55 6.34 -2.54
C HIS A 54 1.15 5.38 -1.43
N GLN A 55 -0.09 4.90 -1.48
CA GLN A 55 -0.52 3.79 -0.63
C GLN A 55 -0.74 2.56 -1.51
N HIS A 56 -0.27 1.43 -1.05
CA HIS A 56 -0.51 0.16 -1.73
C HIS A 56 -1.44 -0.70 -0.88
N ILE A 57 -2.31 -1.43 -1.54
CA ILE A 57 -3.26 -2.35 -0.92
C ILE A 57 -3.10 -3.66 -1.66
N VAL A 58 -2.63 -4.68 -0.96
CA VAL A 58 -2.31 -5.96 -1.58
C VAL A 58 -3.22 -7.03 -1.00
N PRO A 59 -4.08 -7.65 -1.83
CA PRO A 59 -4.90 -8.75 -1.35
C PRO A 59 -4.03 -9.97 -1.05
N ARG A 60 -4.40 -10.71 -0.02
CA ARG A 60 -3.70 -11.91 0.41
C ARG A 60 -4.69 -13.05 0.57
N TRP A 61 -4.24 -14.26 0.28
CA TRP A 61 -5.05 -15.47 0.44
C TRP A 61 -4.37 -16.39 1.40
N ALA A 62 -5.17 -17.16 2.15
CA ALA A 62 -4.64 -18.21 2.98
C ALA A 62 -3.78 -19.14 2.12
N GLN A 63 -2.62 -19.48 2.59
CA GLN A 63 -1.68 -20.37 1.89
C GLN A 63 -1.02 -19.74 0.66
N ASP A 64 -1.13 -18.43 0.45
CA ASP A 64 -0.36 -17.79 -0.60
C ASP A 64 1.12 -17.76 -0.20
N ALA A 65 1.99 -17.47 -1.18
CA ALA A 65 3.39 -17.31 -0.91
C ALA A 65 3.62 -16.17 0.07
N ASN A 66 4.67 -16.26 0.90
CA ASN A 66 4.99 -15.21 1.84
C ASN A 66 5.31 -13.93 1.08
N PHE A 67 4.47 -12.92 1.26
CA PHE A 67 4.59 -11.66 0.53
C PHE A 67 5.85 -10.89 0.89
N PHE A 68 6.23 -10.88 2.16
CA PHE A 68 7.35 -10.04 2.59
C PHE A 68 8.70 -10.45 2.01
N PRO A 69 9.05 -11.72 1.90
CA PRO A 69 10.28 -12.09 1.19
C PRO A 69 10.27 -11.65 -0.27
N ILE A 70 9.14 -11.71 -0.95
CA ILE A 70 9.03 -11.26 -2.33
C ILE A 70 9.25 -9.76 -2.42
N ILE A 71 8.63 -8.99 -1.54
CA ILE A 71 8.78 -7.54 -1.49
C ILE A 71 10.23 -7.16 -1.15
N ALA A 72 10.84 -7.81 -0.17
CA ALA A 72 12.21 -7.53 0.21
C ALA A 72 13.15 -7.79 -0.98
N ARG A 73 12.93 -8.87 -1.69
CA ARG A 73 13.71 -9.21 -2.87
C ARG A 73 13.55 -8.17 -3.96
N THR A 74 12.34 -7.70 -4.19
CA THR A 74 12.05 -6.68 -5.18
C THR A 74 12.73 -5.36 -4.82
N LYS A 75 12.75 -4.99 -3.53
CA LYS A 75 13.40 -3.76 -3.09
C LYS A 75 14.92 -3.84 -3.17
N ALA A 76 15.48 -5.03 -3.08
CA ALA A 76 16.92 -5.20 -3.21
C ALA A 76 17.37 -5.03 -4.67
N VAL A 77 16.47 -5.12 -5.63
CA VAL A 77 16.79 -4.92 -7.04
C VAL A 77 16.69 -3.42 -7.34
N PRO A 78 17.74 -2.81 -7.89
CA PRO A 78 17.70 -1.39 -8.27
C PRO A 78 16.59 -1.13 -9.27
N ARG A 79 15.94 -0.01 -9.07
CA ARG A 79 14.83 0.41 -9.93
C ARG A 79 15.15 1.71 -10.62
#